data_f0f32eec4fc825c36fe5e24a29193e6f
#
_entry.id   f0f32eec4fc825c36fe5e24a29193e6f
#
_cell.length_a   1.000
_cell.length_b   1.000
_cell.length_c   1.000
_cell.angle_alpha   90.00
_cell.angle_beta   90.00
_cell.angle_gamma   90.00
#
_symmetry.space_group_name_H-M   'P 1'
#
loop_
_entity.id
_entity.type
_entity.pdbx_description
1 polymer ?
#
loop_
_entity_poly.entity_id
_entity_poly.type
_entity_poly.pdbx_seq_one_letter_code
_entity_poly.pdbx_strand_id
1 'polypeptide(L)'
;MLIGIIAVILVVTVAILLKGVLGKVSLGGGRSSKDIDTAIREANKRLNQNPNDPEALYTIATAHFDEGAIDKAIKYYENLTEQLAVNHQIPGIDNFEVYLRYGIASRKLGLLDQAYKAFGMARTFRQDNFEVNYELGALEFDRKNYEKAVQLLMAARVQDPESPAVLRYLGHALFRLKKPKEAMSFIRKAIDLAPEDKESLYTLAECYHEANQTEQALRIFNHLRADPVMGPNSCLIAGQIHLDTRQFEAAIQDFEIGLKHTNIKIDILADLRYKLATTYIKLNEIGKAIPHLKQLQNDNPGYKDVPILLGKYIELNANRNLQTFLMGSSADFVALCRKIVMTYFGKAKVKIINIAVNKAEWADITAEIDTFKWSDLIMFRFIRTQGSIGELIVRDFHSHLKELKAGKGVCITVGQYTDEAKRYTEARLIDLIEKDRLQAILNNLDAKTAAIAKK
;
A
#
# COMPACT_ATOMS: atom_id res chain seq x y z
N MET A 1 -26.57 34.53 3.23
CA MET A 1 -27.13 34.67 4.60
C MET A 1 -27.59 33.31 5.19
N LEU A 2 -28.19 32.41 4.39
CA LEU A 2 -28.69 31.09 4.88
C LEU A 2 -27.56 30.13 5.34
N ILE A 3 -26.40 30.14 4.68
CA ILE A 3 -25.26 29.23 4.98
C ILE A 3 -24.59 29.56 6.33
N GLY A 4 -24.58 30.84 6.73
CA GLY A 4 -24.07 31.26 8.01
C GLY A 4 -24.93 30.86 9.22
N ILE A 5 -26.24 30.76 9.03
CA ILE A 5 -27.18 30.35 10.06
C ILE A 5 -27.11 28.84 10.32
N ILE A 6 -26.93 28.03 9.26
CA ILE A 6 -26.78 26.58 9.36
C ILE A 6 -25.47 26.20 10.08
N ALA A 7 -24.37 26.92 9.83
CA ALA A 7 -23.10 26.69 10.50
C ALA A 7 -23.16 27.02 12.01
N VAL A 8 -23.87 28.10 12.39
CA VAL A 8 -24.06 28.46 13.78
C VAL A 8 -24.96 27.48 14.53
N ILE A 9 -26.01 26.96 13.86
CA ILE A 9 -26.90 25.94 14.45
C ILE A 9 -26.13 24.63 14.65
N LEU A 10 -25.27 24.25 13.71
CA LEU A 10 -24.46 23.01 13.81
C LEU A 10 -23.44 23.11 14.95
N VAL A 11 -22.78 24.25 15.14
CA VAL A 11 -21.84 24.48 16.25
C VAL A 11 -22.55 24.49 17.60
N VAL A 12 -23.77 25.05 17.66
CA VAL A 12 -24.55 25.09 18.90
C VAL A 12 -25.12 23.70 19.23
N THR A 13 -25.54 22.91 18.24
CA THR A 13 -26.02 21.53 18.48
C THR A 13 -24.88 20.60 18.89
N VAL A 14 -23.69 20.72 18.31
CA VAL A 14 -22.50 19.96 18.74
C VAL A 14 -22.06 20.39 20.15
N ALA A 15 -22.12 21.64 20.48
CA ALA A 15 -21.82 22.15 21.86
C ALA A 15 -22.85 21.67 22.90
N ILE A 16 -24.12 21.51 22.49
CA ILE A 16 -25.20 20.99 23.37
C ILE A 16 -25.07 19.46 23.52
N LEU A 17 -24.71 18.73 22.47
CA LEU A 17 -24.43 17.30 22.52
C LEU A 17 -23.18 16.98 23.34
N LEU A 18 -22.12 17.78 23.21
CA LEU A 18 -20.92 17.67 24.05
C LEU A 18 -21.21 17.99 25.54
N LYS A 19 -22.09 18.94 25.84
CA LYS A 19 -22.57 19.17 27.21
C LYS A 19 -23.46 18.05 27.73
N GLY A 20 -24.25 17.40 26.85
CA GLY A 20 -25.14 16.30 27.25
C GLY A 20 -24.39 14.98 27.54
N VAL A 21 -23.27 14.74 26.89
CA VAL A 21 -22.41 13.56 27.13
C VAL A 21 -21.46 13.78 28.32
N LEU A 22 -21.00 15.00 28.53
CA LEU A 22 -20.21 15.40 29.73
C LEU A 22 -21.06 15.60 30.99
N GLY A 23 -22.40 15.63 30.88
CA GLY A 23 -23.32 15.98 31.95
C GLY A 23 -23.81 14.84 32.84
N LYS A 24 -23.31 13.61 32.69
CA LYS A 24 -23.77 12.46 33.52
C LYS A 24 -22.77 11.92 34.55
N VAL A 25 -21.70 12.66 34.84
CA VAL A 25 -20.88 12.43 36.05
C VAL A 25 -20.94 13.67 36.93
N SER A 26 -22.12 14.00 37.40
CA SER A 26 -22.31 14.96 38.48
C SER A 26 -22.57 14.18 39.76
N LEU A 27 -21.53 13.92 40.51
CA LEU A 27 -21.63 13.61 41.92
C LEU A 27 -21.67 14.90 42.74
N GLY A 28 -22.86 15.22 43.26
CA GLY A 28 -23.01 16.26 44.31
C GLY A 28 -23.53 17.60 43.83
N GLY A 29 -24.67 17.99 44.42
CA GLY A 29 -25.47 19.19 44.15
C GLY A 29 -24.65 20.43 43.86
N GLY A 30 -25.16 21.25 42.93
CA GLY A 30 -24.54 22.46 42.42
C GLY A 30 -24.04 23.40 43.51
N ARG A 31 -22.74 23.36 43.78
CA ARG A 31 -22.07 24.39 44.55
C ARG A 31 -21.99 25.65 43.69
N SER A 32 -22.34 26.78 44.27
CA SER A 32 -22.17 28.09 43.62
C SER A 32 -20.69 28.31 43.32
N SER A 33 -20.36 29.00 42.21
CA SER A 33 -18.98 29.42 41.89
C SER A 33 -18.27 30.09 43.06
N LYS A 34 -19.03 30.86 43.86
CA LYS A 34 -18.52 31.50 45.09
C LYS A 34 -18.12 30.48 46.18
N ASP A 35 -18.83 29.38 46.29
CA ASP A 35 -18.52 28.33 47.25
C ASP A 35 -17.24 27.58 46.87
N ILE A 36 -17.01 27.39 45.57
CA ILE A 36 -15.79 26.73 44.99
C ILE A 36 -14.58 27.66 45.25
N ASP A 37 -14.70 28.95 44.95
CA ASP A 37 -13.62 29.93 45.20
C ASP A 37 -13.25 30.03 46.69
N THR A 38 -14.25 29.93 47.58
CA THR A 38 -14.03 29.92 49.00
C THR A 38 -13.30 28.65 49.45
N ALA A 39 -13.73 27.51 48.97
CA ALA A 39 -13.07 26.20 49.24
C ALA A 39 -11.62 26.18 48.77
N ILE A 40 -11.33 26.71 47.56
CA ILE A 40 -9.96 26.83 47.05
C ILE A 40 -9.11 27.74 47.93
N ARG A 41 -9.64 28.88 48.39
CA ARG A 41 -8.92 29.82 49.30
C ARG A 41 -8.57 29.17 50.64
N GLU A 42 -9.51 28.46 51.25
CA GLU A 42 -9.29 27.73 52.49
C GLU A 42 -8.26 26.59 52.32
N ALA A 43 -8.39 25.83 51.25
CA ALA A 43 -7.44 24.76 50.92
C ALA A 43 -6.02 25.31 50.69
N ASN A 44 -5.88 26.46 49.98
CA ASN A 44 -4.59 27.13 49.83
C ASN A 44 -3.99 27.60 51.17
N LYS A 45 -4.80 28.08 52.12
CA LYS A 45 -4.30 28.40 53.47
C LYS A 45 -3.76 27.16 54.18
N ARG A 46 -4.45 26.04 54.05
CA ARG A 46 -4.01 24.76 54.63
C ARG A 46 -2.71 24.27 53.98
N LEU A 47 -2.54 24.37 52.65
CA LEU A 47 -1.30 24.00 51.95
C LEU A 47 -0.13 24.90 52.32
N ASN A 48 -0.37 26.18 52.65
CA ASN A 48 0.68 27.08 53.15
C ASN A 48 1.18 26.67 54.54
N GLN A 49 0.37 25.99 55.35
CA GLN A 49 0.76 25.45 56.66
C GLN A 49 1.33 24.03 56.55
N ASN A 50 0.72 23.20 55.74
CA ASN A 50 1.13 21.86 55.45
C ASN A 50 1.02 21.58 53.94
N PRO A 51 2.14 21.65 53.17
CA PRO A 51 2.12 21.45 51.72
C PRO A 51 1.60 20.07 51.30
N ASN A 52 1.58 19.09 52.18
CA ASN A 52 1.15 17.74 51.96
C ASN A 52 -0.20 17.40 52.60
N ASP A 53 -1.04 18.43 52.91
CA ASP A 53 -2.39 18.23 53.43
C ASP A 53 -3.27 17.55 52.36
N PRO A 54 -3.67 16.28 52.55
CA PRO A 54 -4.35 15.50 51.50
C PRO A 54 -5.75 16.05 51.15
N GLU A 55 -6.49 16.55 52.14
CA GLU A 55 -7.84 17.11 51.89
C GLU A 55 -7.77 18.40 51.09
N ALA A 56 -6.77 19.23 51.39
CA ALA A 56 -6.54 20.47 50.66
C ALA A 56 -6.07 20.18 49.22
N LEU A 57 -5.14 19.22 49.05
CA LEU A 57 -4.70 18.76 47.73
C LEU A 57 -5.88 18.23 46.91
N TYR A 58 -6.72 17.36 47.49
CA TYR A 58 -7.90 16.80 46.83
C TYR A 58 -8.89 17.86 46.42
N THR A 59 -9.19 18.83 47.30
CA THR A 59 -10.13 19.95 47.03
C THR A 59 -9.67 20.79 45.84
N ILE A 60 -8.40 21.18 45.81
CA ILE A 60 -7.87 22.03 44.73
C ILE A 60 -7.71 21.24 43.43
N ALA A 61 -7.23 20.01 43.51
CA ALA A 61 -7.11 19.12 42.33
C ALA A 61 -8.45 18.92 41.65
N THR A 62 -9.49 18.61 42.45
CA THR A 62 -10.85 18.37 41.95
C THR A 62 -11.46 19.67 41.36
N ALA A 63 -11.31 20.80 42.02
CA ALA A 63 -11.81 22.08 41.52
C ALA A 63 -11.17 22.41 40.15
N HIS A 64 -9.85 22.35 40.03
CA HIS A 64 -9.17 22.63 38.78
C HIS A 64 -9.50 21.61 37.68
N PHE A 65 -9.69 20.33 38.03
CA PHE A 65 -10.11 19.31 37.07
C PHE A 65 -11.51 19.59 36.53
N ASP A 66 -12.46 19.93 37.40
CA ASP A 66 -13.85 20.24 37.04
C ASP A 66 -13.97 21.53 36.23
N GLU A 67 -13.08 22.52 36.48
CA GLU A 67 -12.92 23.74 35.69
C GLU A 67 -12.24 23.49 34.32
N GLY A 68 -11.68 22.33 34.10
CA GLY A 68 -10.92 22.01 32.89
C GLY A 68 -9.48 22.55 32.89
N ALA A 69 -8.99 23.09 34.01
CA ALA A 69 -7.60 23.56 34.18
C ALA A 69 -6.66 22.37 34.49
N ILE A 70 -6.56 21.46 33.52
CA ILE A 70 -5.89 20.14 33.68
C ILE A 70 -4.39 20.27 34.03
N ASP A 71 -3.72 21.26 33.45
CA ASP A 71 -2.32 21.61 33.72
C ASP A 71 -2.05 22.00 35.18
N LYS A 72 -3.05 22.57 35.86
CA LYS A 72 -2.99 22.88 37.29
C LYS A 72 -3.38 21.66 38.12
N ALA A 73 -4.47 21.00 37.77
CA ALA A 73 -5.00 19.86 38.51
C ALA A 73 -3.98 18.73 38.67
N ILE A 74 -3.20 18.43 37.60
CA ILE A 74 -2.28 17.31 37.58
C ILE A 74 -1.24 17.38 38.69
N LYS A 75 -0.69 18.55 39.00
CA LYS A 75 0.33 18.74 40.05
C LYS A 75 -0.18 18.39 41.45
N TYR A 76 -1.43 18.72 41.69
CA TYR A 76 -2.06 18.41 42.99
C TYR A 76 -2.44 16.94 43.07
N TYR A 77 -2.90 16.32 41.96
CA TYR A 77 -3.13 14.87 41.91
C TYR A 77 -1.83 14.08 42.09
N GLU A 78 -0.74 14.51 41.47
CA GLU A 78 0.57 13.86 41.61
C GLU A 78 0.99 13.83 43.08
N ASN A 79 1.00 14.99 43.72
CA ASN A 79 1.30 15.10 45.16
C ASN A 79 0.36 14.25 46.04
N LEU A 80 -0.93 14.28 45.74
CA LEU A 80 -1.94 13.50 46.46
C LEU A 80 -1.71 11.98 46.28
N THR A 81 -1.34 11.52 45.08
CA THR A 81 -1.04 10.10 44.86
C THR A 81 0.23 9.63 45.59
N GLU A 82 1.21 10.49 45.80
CA GLU A 82 2.37 10.22 46.65
C GLU A 82 1.95 10.04 48.11
N GLN A 83 1.04 10.88 48.62
CA GLN A 83 0.49 10.75 49.99
C GLN A 83 -0.31 9.44 50.16
N LEU A 84 -1.12 9.08 49.14
CA LEU A 84 -1.89 7.83 49.12
C LEU A 84 -1.01 6.59 49.04
N ALA A 85 0.20 6.69 48.46
CA ALA A 85 1.16 5.60 48.46
C ALA A 85 1.74 5.28 49.85
N VAL A 86 1.82 6.31 50.72
CA VAL A 86 2.28 6.17 52.12
C VAL A 86 1.11 5.78 53.02
N ASN A 87 -0.02 6.49 52.94
CA ASN A 87 -1.23 6.25 53.69
C ASN A 87 -2.33 5.71 52.80
N HIS A 88 -2.49 4.43 52.77
CA HIS A 88 -3.41 3.74 51.85
C HIS A 88 -4.89 4.09 52.05
N GLN A 89 -5.28 4.68 53.18
CA GLN A 89 -6.64 5.15 53.43
C GLN A 89 -6.61 6.51 54.13
N ILE A 90 -7.09 7.54 53.45
CA ILE A 90 -7.28 8.86 53.98
C ILE A 90 -8.79 9.10 54.13
N PRO A 91 -9.31 9.37 55.35
CA PRO A 91 -10.74 9.61 55.56
C PRO A 91 -11.28 10.70 54.63
N GLY A 92 -12.42 10.45 54.02
CA GLY A 92 -13.07 11.42 53.11
C GLY A 92 -12.53 11.49 51.67
N ILE A 93 -11.50 10.73 51.33
CA ILE A 93 -10.90 10.67 49.97
C ILE A 93 -11.16 9.31 49.36
N ASP A 94 -11.85 9.27 48.20
CA ASP A 94 -11.98 8.06 47.41
C ASP A 94 -10.76 7.87 46.52
N ASN A 95 -9.93 6.90 46.89
CA ASN A 95 -8.69 6.56 46.14
C ASN A 95 -8.99 6.25 44.68
N PHE A 96 -10.08 5.53 44.41
CA PHE A 96 -10.48 5.24 43.03
C PHE A 96 -10.65 6.51 42.21
N GLU A 97 -11.40 7.47 42.73
CA GLU A 97 -11.69 8.74 42.05
C GLU A 97 -10.42 9.55 41.81
N VAL A 98 -9.51 9.60 42.80
CA VAL A 98 -8.22 10.30 42.66
C VAL A 98 -7.40 9.70 41.52
N TYR A 99 -7.18 8.37 41.52
CA TYR A 99 -6.40 7.72 40.48
C TYR A 99 -7.08 7.78 39.11
N LEU A 100 -8.40 7.69 39.04
CA LEU A 100 -9.16 7.85 37.79
C LEU A 100 -8.94 9.24 37.20
N ARG A 101 -9.17 10.31 37.99
CA ARG A 101 -9.02 11.68 37.52
C ARG A 101 -7.58 12.02 37.19
N TYR A 102 -6.62 11.54 38.00
CA TYR A 102 -5.20 11.68 37.68
C TYR A 102 -4.83 11.00 36.35
N GLY A 103 -5.36 9.81 36.10
CA GLY A 103 -5.18 9.10 34.84
C GLY A 103 -5.74 9.88 33.64
N ILE A 104 -6.98 10.41 33.77
CA ILE A 104 -7.62 11.23 32.72
C ILE A 104 -6.83 12.52 32.48
N ALA A 105 -6.39 13.21 33.55
CA ALA A 105 -5.57 14.41 33.46
C ALA A 105 -4.25 14.13 32.73
N SER A 106 -3.55 13.08 33.13
CA SER A 106 -2.29 12.65 32.52
C SER A 106 -2.46 12.33 31.04
N ARG A 107 -3.53 11.61 30.67
CA ARG A 107 -3.83 11.28 29.27
C ARG A 107 -4.10 12.53 28.42
N LYS A 108 -4.89 13.49 28.93
CA LYS A 108 -5.18 14.75 28.24
C LYS A 108 -3.92 15.57 27.97
N LEU A 109 -2.92 15.50 28.85
CA LEU A 109 -1.62 16.15 28.69
C LEU A 109 -0.58 15.31 27.92
N GLY A 110 -0.94 14.14 27.43
CA GLY A 110 -0.04 13.27 26.69
C GLY A 110 0.98 12.52 27.56
N LEU A 111 0.82 12.53 28.88
CA LEU A 111 1.68 11.83 29.84
C LEU A 111 1.26 10.36 29.97
N LEU A 112 1.44 9.60 28.87
CA LEU A 112 0.85 8.26 28.71
C LEU A 112 1.32 7.24 29.75
N ASP A 113 2.55 7.31 30.22
CA ASP A 113 3.07 6.39 31.26
C ASP A 113 2.48 6.70 32.64
N GLN A 114 2.27 7.97 32.97
CA GLN A 114 1.59 8.36 34.19
C GLN A 114 0.12 7.96 34.15
N ALA A 115 -0.56 8.21 33.02
CA ALA A 115 -1.94 7.76 32.79
C ALA A 115 -2.08 6.26 32.99
N TYR A 116 -1.20 5.49 32.39
CA TYR A 116 -1.21 4.03 32.50
C TYR A 116 -1.06 3.53 33.94
N LYS A 117 -0.11 4.10 34.72
CA LYS A 117 0.07 3.78 36.14
C LYS A 117 -1.15 4.15 36.96
N ALA A 118 -1.69 5.34 36.73
CA ALA A 118 -2.86 5.84 37.46
C ALA A 118 -4.10 4.99 37.20
N PHE A 119 -4.42 4.68 35.94
CA PHE A 119 -5.53 3.78 35.61
C PHE A 119 -5.29 2.36 36.11
N GLY A 120 -4.03 1.88 36.11
CA GLY A 120 -3.68 0.60 36.72
C GLY A 120 -4.00 0.55 38.21
N MET A 121 -3.67 1.62 38.95
CA MET A 121 -4.02 1.75 40.37
C MET A 121 -5.54 1.89 40.55
N ALA A 122 -6.23 2.71 39.79
CA ALA A 122 -7.69 2.82 39.84
C ALA A 122 -8.37 1.46 39.66
N ARG A 123 -7.86 0.63 38.75
CA ARG A 123 -8.40 -0.71 38.50
C ARG A 123 -8.28 -1.65 39.70
N THR A 124 -7.29 -1.47 40.56
CA THR A 124 -7.15 -2.30 41.78
C THR A 124 -8.30 -2.07 42.77
N PHE A 125 -8.90 -0.87 42.74
CA PHE A 125 -10.05 -0.55 43.59
C PHE A 125 -11.38 -0.93 42.97
N ARG A 126 -11.54 -0.75 41.65
CA ARG A 126 -12.79 -1.10 40.91
C ARG A 126 -12.43 -1.73 39.57
N GLN A 127 -12.36 -3.09 39.56
CA GLN A 127 -11.92 -3.84 38.38
C GLN A 127 -12.90 -3.74 37.19
N ASP A 128 -14.18 -3.58 37.47
CA ASP A 128 -15.24 -3.60 36.45
C ASP A 128 -15.63 -2.20 35.96
N ASN A 129 -14.89 -1.15 36.36
CA ASN A 129 -15.22 0.20 35.92
C ASN A 129 -15.00 0.36 34.43
N PHE A 130 -16.01 0.88 33.71
CA PHE A 130 -15.98 1.10 32.27
C PHE A 130 -14.82 1.98 31.83
N GLU A 131 -14.72 3.19 32.41
CA GLU A 131 -13.74 4.22 32.01
C GLU A 131 -12.32 3.71 32.15
N VAL A 132 -12.01 3.06 33.30
CA VAL A 132 -10.68 2.53 33.57
C VAL A 132 -10.31 1.41 32.58
N ASN A 133 -11.23 0.47 32.32
CA ASN A 133 -10.97 -0.62 31.38
C ASN A 133 -10.87 -0.14 29.93
N TYR A 134 -11.68 0.84 29.54
CA TYR A 134 -11.60 1.47 28.23
C TYR A 134 -10.26 2.21 28.04
N GLU A 135 -9.89 3.06 28.99
CA GLU A 135 -8.68 3.86 28.91
C GLU A 135 -7.41 3.01 28.91
N LEU A 136 -7.33 2.01 29.79
CA LEU A 136 -6.24 1.02 29.76
C LEU A 136 -6.21 0.22 28.47
N GLY A 137 -7.38 -0.20 27.98
CA GLY A 137 -7.49 -0.93 26.72
C GLY A 137 -6.99 -0.13 25.52
N ALA A 138 -7.34 1.16 25.46
CA ALA A 138 -6.86 2.06 24.44
C ALA A 138 -5.34 2.30 24.54
N LEU A 139 -4.81 2.50 25.77
CA LEU A 139 -3.36 2.63 25.97
C LEU A 139 -2.58 1.36 25.60
N GLU A 140 -3.12 0.18 25.89
CA GLU A 140 -2.50 -1.09 25.46
C GLU A 140 -2.55 -1.26 23.94
N PHE A 141 -3.62 -0.80 23.28
CA PHE A 141 -3.69 -0.77 21.83
C PHE A 141 -2.60 0.12 21.23
N ASP A 142 -2.41 1.33 21.76
CA ASP A 142 -1.39 2.28 21.31
C ASP A 142 0.04 1.71 21.51
N ARG A 143 0.23 0.91 22.56
CA ARG A 143 1.46 0.16 22.83
C ARG A 143 1.62 -1.11 22.00
N LYS A 144 0.66 -1.40 21.12
CA LYS A 144 0.59 -2.60 20.27
C LYS A 144 0.44 -3.92 21.05
N ASN A 145 0.01 -3.88 22.31
CA ASN A 145 -0.30 -5.05 23.13
C ASN A 145 -1.75 -5.48 22.90
N TYR A 146 -2.05 -5.90 21.69
CA TYR A 146 -3.42 -6.11 21.20
C TYR A 146 -4.21 -7.15 22.00
N GLU A 147 -3.56 -8.24 22.47
CA GLU A 147 -4.19 -9.25 23.30
C GLU A 147 -4.73 -8.67 24.60
N LYS A 148 -3.90 -7.87 25.28
CA LYS A 148 -4.27 -7.22 26.55
C LYS A 148 -5.31 -6.12 26.32
N ALA A 149 -5.17 -5.37 25.20
CA ALA A 149 -6.19 -4.41 24.77
C ALA A 149 -7.56 -5.07 24.61
N VAL A 150 -7.64 -6.21 23.91
CA VAL A 150 -8.89 -6.96 23.74
C VAL A 150 -9.47 -7.40 25.10
N GLN A 151 -8.66 -7.91 26.02
CA GLN A 151 -9.14 -8.33 27.35
C GLN A 151 -9.78 -7.16 28.11
N LEU A 152 -9.12 -6.00 28.16
CA LEU A 152 -9.59 -4.82 28.88
C LEU A 152 -10.83 -4.21 28.20
N LEU A 153 -10.83 -4.10 26.89
CA LEU A 153 -11.96 -3.58 26.11
C LEU A 153 -13.18 -4.50 26.19
N MET A 154 -12.99 -5.82 26.28
CA MET A 154 -14.09 -6.76 26.52
C MET A 154 -14.68 -6.57 27.93
N ALA A 155 -13.85 -6.26 28.94
CA ALA A 155 -14.35 -5.91 30.28
C ALA A 155 -15.14 -4.59 30.25
N ALA A 156 -14.67 -3.56 29.55
CA ALA A 156 -15.40 -2.31 29.35
C ALA A 156 -16.76 -2.56 28.66
N ARG A 157 -16.78 -3.39 27.62
CA ARG A 157 -17.99 -3.72 26.84
C ARG A 157 -19.09 -4.38 27.68
N VAL A 158 -18.74 -5.10 28.76
CA VAL A 158 -19.74 -5.69 29.66
C VAL A 158 -20.61 -4.62 30.31
N GLN A 159 -20.03 -3.44 30.62
CA GLN A 159 -20.75 -2.32 31.22
C GLN A 159 -21.50 -1.47 30.20
N ASP A 160 -20.93 -1.26 29.02
CA ASP A 160 -21.55 -0.56 27.88
C ASP A 160 -21.32 -1.35 26.58
N PRO A 161 -22.27 -2.25 26.21
CA PRO A 161 -22.15 -3.10 25.03
C PRO A 161 -22.23 -2.35 23.70
N GLU A 162 -22.75 -1.11 23.71
CA GLU A 162 -22.99 -0.30 22.52
C GLU A 162 -22.04 0.90 22.41
N SER A 163 -21.02 0.97 23.25
CA SER A 163 -20.01 2.04 23.14
C SER A 163 -19.28 1.98 21.80
N PRO A 164 -19.44 2.99 20.90
CA PRO A 164 -18.79 2.98 19.59
C PRO A 164 -17.28 2.95 19.70
N ALA A 165 -16.73 3.64 20.70
CA ALA A 165 -15.29 3.71 20.94
C ALA A 165 -14.71 2.34 21.33
N VAL A 166 -15.38 1.61 22.22
CA VAL A 166 -14.98 0.26 22.63
C VAL A 166 -15.05 -0.71 21.46
N LEU A 167 -16.18 -0.68 20.72
CA LEU A 167 -16.37 -1.56 19.55
C LEU A 167 -15.33 -1.31 18.47
N ARG A 168 -15.00 -0.05 18.22
CA ARG A 168 -13.94 0.36 17.28
C ARG A 168 -12.59 -0.22 17.70
N TYR A 169 -12.13 0.06 18.92
CA TYR A 169 -10.84 -0.45 19.40
C TYR A 169 -10.79 -1.98 19.42
N LEU A 170 -11.87 -2.67 19.82
CA LEU A 170 -11.96 -4.14 19.76
C LEU A 170 -11.78 -4.65 18.33
N GLY A 171 -12.50 -4.06 17.39
CA GLY A 171 -12.40 -4.45 15.98
C GLY A 171 -10.99 -4.26 15.43
N HIS A 172 -10.40 -3.10 15.67
CA HIS A 172 -9.03 -2.83 15.22
C HIS A 172 -8.00 -3.76 15.90
N ALA A 173 -8.11 -3.99 17.21
CA ALA A 173 -7.21 -4.89 17.93
C ALA A 173 -7.29 -6.33 17.40
N LEU A 174 -8.50 -6.84 17.20
CA LEU A 174 -8.72 -8.17 16.63
C LEU A 174 -8.18 -8.30 15.20
N PHE A 175 -8.34 -7.26 14.39
CA PHE A 175 -7.73 -7.23 13.06
C PHE A 175 -6.20 -7.30 13.13
N ARG A 176 -5.57 -6.53 14.03
CA ARG A 176 -4.11 -6.60 14.26
C ARG A 176 -3.65 -7.97 14.75
N LEU A 177 -4.50 -8.69 15.48
CA LEU A 177 -4.28 -10.09 15.90
C LEU A 177 -4.54 -11.13 14.81
N LYS A 178 -4.77 -10.70 13.56
CA LYS A 178 -5.07 -11.59 12.43
C LYS A 178 -6.35 -12.42 12.61
N LYS A 179 -7.36 -11.82 13.24
CA LYS A 179 -8.69 -12.38 13.45
C LYS A 179 -9.77 -11.58 12.70
N PRO A 180 -9.71 -11.49 11.35
CA PRO A 180 -10.56 -10.60 10.57
C PRO A 180 -12.06 -10.93 10.71
N LYS A 181 -12.43 -12.21 10.87
CA LYS A 181 -13.84 -12.61 11.03
C LYS A 181 -14.44 -12.10 12.34
N GLU A 182 -13.68 -12.16 13.43
CA GLU A 182 -14.11 -11.61 14.73
C GLU A 182 -14.13 -10.07 14.67
N ALA A 183 -13.11 -9.46 14.09
CA ALA A 183 -13.02 -8.02 13.92
C ALA A 183 -14.21 -7.42 13.17
N MET A 184 -14.63 -8.04 12.07
CA MET A 184 -15.79 -7.59 11.27
C MET A 184 -17.07 -7.40 12.09
N SER A 185 -17.32 -8.27 13.06
CA SER A 185 -18.53 -8.19 13.88
C SER A 185 -18.58 -6.93 14.75
N PHE A 186 -17.44 -6.52 15.29
CA PHE A 186 -17.32 -5.33 16.12
C PHE A 186 -17.24 -4.06 15.27
N ILE A 187 -16.46 -4.09 14.17
CA ILE A 187 -16.30 -2.92 13.30
C ILE A 187 -17.62 -2.55 12.63
N ARG A 188 -18.43 -3.52 12.17
CA ARG A 188 -19.75 -3.23 11.60
C ARG A 188 -20.64 -2.50 12.60
N LYS A 189 -20.73 -3.00 13.84
CA LYS A 189 -21.50 -2.33 14.89
C LYS A 189 -20.97 -0.93 15.21
N ALA A 190 -19.65 -0.76 15.22
CA ALA A 190 -19.05 0.56 15.43
C ALA A 190 -19.43 1.55 14.29
N ILE A 191 -19.43 1.09 13.03
CA ILE A 191 -19.84 1.88 11.86
C ILE A 191 -21.33 2.19 11.89
N ASP A 192 -22.18 1.22 12.28
CA ASP A 192 -23.63 1.43 12.42
C ASP A 192 -23.94 2.57 13.42
N LEU A 193 -23.11 2.72 14.45
CA LEU A 193 -23.24 3.76 15.49
C LEU A 193 -22.49 5.06 15.12
N ALA A 194 -21.43 4.97 14.32
CA ALA A 194 -20.60 6.09 13.89
C ALA A 194 -20.21 5.96 12.40
N PRO A 195 -21.15 6.24 11.46
CA PRO A 195 -20.94 5.99 10.02
C PRO A 195 -19.81 6.80 9.39
N GLU A 196 -19.45 7.94 9.99
CA GLU A 196 -18.39 8.83 9.49
C GLU A 196 -16.96 8.36 9.85
N ASP A 197 -16.82 7.25 10.60
CA ASP A 197 -15.50 6.72 10.99
C ASP A 197 -14.84 6.00 9.81
N LYS A 198 -14.09 6.76 9.02
CA LYS A 198 -13.38 6.28 7.84
C LYS A 198 -12.28 5.26 8.17
N GLU A 199 -11.68 5.33 9.36
CA GLU A 199 -10.68 4.37 9.80
C GLU A 199 -11.31 2.99 10.01
N SER A 200 -12.47 2.93 10.65
CA SER A 200 -13.24 1.70 10.80
C SER A 200 -13.73 1.16 9.45
N LEU A 201 -14.19 2.03 8.55
CA LEU A 201 -14.56 1.63 7.19
C LEU A 201 -13.36 1.01 6.46
N TYR A 202 -12.20 1.65 6.53
CA TYR A 202 -10.98 1.13 5.91
C TYR A 202 -10.59 -0.24 6.48
N THR A 203 -10.60 -0.38 7.81
CA THR A 203 -10.28 -1.67 8.46
C THR A 203 -11.31 -2.75 8.11
N LEU A 204 -12.60 -2.39 7.95
CA LEU A 204 -13.62 -3.33 7.47
C LEU A 204 -13.31 -3.82 6.05
N ALA A 205 -12.87 -2.93 5.17
CA ALA A 205 -12.47 -3.31 3.82
C ALA A 205 -11.25 -4.24 3.81
N GLU A 206 -10.26 -3.99 4.67
CA GLU A 206 -9.13 -4.90 4.86
C GLU A 206 -9.58 -6.27 5.38
N CYS A 207 -10.51 -6.31 6.35
CA CYS A 207 -11.10 -7.56 6.85
C CYS A 207 -11.81 -8.34 5.75
N TYR A 208 -12.58 -7.67 4.89
CA TYR A 208 -13.22 -8.30 3.74
C TYR A 208 -12.19 -8.86 2.75
N HIS A 209 -11.15 -8.10 2.48
CA HIS A 209 -10.07 -8.52 1.59
C HIS A 209 -9.34 -9.78 2.13
N GLU A 210 -8.95 -9.78 3.41
CA GLU A 210 -8.33 -10.95 4.05
C GLU A 210 -9.28 -12.17 4.12
N ALA A 211 -10.60 -11.94 4.16
CA ALA A 211 -11.62 -12.99 4.10
C ALA A 211 -11.99 -13.42 2.67
N ASN A 212 -11.28 -12.96 1.63
CA ASN A 212 -11.57 -13.18 0.21
C ASN A 212 -12.96 -12.71 -0.25
N GLN A 213 -13.55 -11.75 0.45
CA GLN A 213 -14.80 -11.10 0.09
C GLN A 213 -14.51 -9.87 -0.78
N THR A 214 -13.99 -10.11 -1.97
CA THR A 214 -13.40 -9.11 -2.86
C THR A 214 -14.38 -7.98 -3.25
N GLU A 215 -15.63 -8.30 -3.56
CA GLU A 215 -16.62 -7.29 -3.96
C GLU A 215 -16.95 -6.31 -2.83
N GLN A 216 -17.10 -6.83 -1.60
CA GLN A 216 -17.38 -6.00 -0.42
C GLN A 216 -16.18 -5.09 -0.11
N ALA A 217 -14.97 -5.64 -0.19
CA ALA A 217 -13.74 -4.86 -0.02
C ALA A 217 -13.66 -3.72 -1.04
N LEU A 218 -13.82 -4.02 -2.34
CA LEU A 218 -13.77 -3.03 -3.41
C LEU A 218 -14.81 -1.93 -3.27
N ARG A 219 -16.05 -2.24 -2.84
CA ARG A 219 -17.08 -1.22 -2.61
C ARG A 219 -16.63 -0.17 -1.61
N ILE A 220 -16.02 -0.60 -0.51
CA ILE A 220 -15.56 0.32 0.54
C ILE A 220 -14.29 1.05 0.11
N PHE A 221 -13.31 0.37 -0.49
CA PHE A 221 -12.11 1.04 -1.01
C PHE A 221 -12.46 2.09 -2.06
N ASN A 222 -13.43 1.81 -2.94
CA ASN A 222 -13.94 2.77 -3.93
C ASN A 222 -14.63 3.98 -3.28
N HIS A 223 -15.34 3.78 -2.17
CA HIS A 223 -15.92 4.87 -1.40
C HIS A 223 -14.82 5.75 -0.76
N LEU A 224 -13.75 5.13 -0.26
CA LEU A 224 -12.66 5.83 0.41
C LEU A 224 -11.61 6.43 -0.55
N ARG A 225 -11.67 6.14 -1.85
CA ARG A 225 -10.63 6.56 -2.82
C ARG A 225 -10.39 8.06 -2.90
N ALA A 226 -11.41 8.88 -2.60
CA ALA A 226 -11.30 10.35 -2.59
C ALA A 226 -10.83 10.92 -1.25
N ASP A 227 -10.72 10.11 -0.20
CA ASP A 227 -10.29 10.57 1.11
C ASP A 227 -8.80 10.93 1.12
N PRO A 228 -8.40 12.11 1.64
CA PRO A 228 -7.01 12.55 1.59
C PRO A 228 -6.05 11.67 2.41
N VAL A 229 -6.53 10.96 3.42
CA VAL A 229 -5.72 10.13 4.33
C VAL A 229 -5.79 8.66 3.93
N MET A 230 -7.00 8.13 3.74
CA MET A 230 -7.24 6.71 3.44
C MET A 230 -7.20 6.41 1.94
N GLY A 231 -7.42 7.42 1.09
CA GLY A 231 -7.53 7.27 -0.37
C GLY A 231 -6.32 6.63 -1.03
N PRO A 232 -5.08 7.09 -0.79
CA PRO A 232 -3.90 6.49 -1.39
C PRO A 232 -3.77 4.99 -1.13
N ASN A 233 -3.96 4.59 0.13
CA ASN A 233 -3.92 3.17 0.52
C ASN A 233 -5.10 2.38 -0.06
N SER A 234 -6.30 2.96 -0.05
CA SER A 234 -7.49 2.34 -0.64
C SER A 234 -7.29 2.07 -2.13
N CYS A 235 -6.74 3.03 -2.86
CA CYS A 235 -6.39 2.87 -4.27
C CYS A 235 -5.30 1.82 -4.51
N LEU A 236 -4.30 1.76 -3.63
CA LEU A 236 -3.23 0.77 -3.72
C LEU A 236 -3.77 -0.67 -3.58
N ILE A 237 -4.64 -0.89 -2.59
CA ILE A 237 -5.22 -2.22 -2.33
C ILE A 237 -6.26 -2.56 -3.41
N ALA A 238 -7.14 -1.64 -3.79
CA ALA A 238 -8.11 -1.85 -4.85
C ALA A 238 -7.43 -2.20 -6.18
N GLY A 239 -6.38 -1.46 -6.56
CA GLY A 239 -5.58 -1.76 -7.73
C GLY A 239 -4.87 -3.12 -7.64
N GLN A 240 -4.39 -3.52 -6.45
CA GLN A 240 -3.84 -4.86 -6.27
C GLN A 240 -4.90 -5.95 -6.47
N ILE A 241 -6.10 -5.78 -5.92
CA ILE A 241 -7.23 -6.69 -6.11
C ILE A 241 -7.56 -6.83 -7.60
N HIS A 242 -7.61 -5.71 -8.34
CA HIS A 242 -7.84 -5.73 -9.79
C HIS A 242 -6.70 -6.42 -10.56
N LEU A 243 -5.44 -6.28 -10.12
CA LEU A 243 -4.32 -7.03 -10.70
C LEU A 243 -4.46 -8.55 -10.51
N ASP A 244 -4.85 -8.98 -9.31
CA ASP A 244 -5.00 -10.39 -8.96
C ASP A 244 -6.16 -11.03 -9.73
N THR A 245 -7.18 -10.24 -10.06
CA THR A 245 -8.32 -10.64 -10.91
C THR A 245 -8.10 -10.36 -12.40
N ARG A 246 -6.88 -9.96 -12.82
CA ARG A 246 -6.48 -9.65 -14.20
C ARG A 246 -7.28 -8.50 -14.86
N GLN A 247 -7.83 -7.61 -14.06
CA GLN A 247 -8.53 -6.40 -14.53
C GLN A 247 -7.53 -5.24 -14.61
N PHE A 248 -6.61 -5.31 -15.59
CA PHE A 248 -5.44 -4.42 -15.65
C PHE A 248 -5.82 -2.95 -15.83
N GLU A 249 -6.84 -2.64 -16.64
CA GLU A 249 -7.31 -1.27 -16.88
C GLU A 249 -7.88 -0.65 -15.60
N ALA A 250 -8.66 -1.42 -14.83
CA ALA A 250 -9.19 -0.97 -13.54
C ALA A 250 -8.06 -0.76 -12.52
N ALA A 251 -7.06 -1.64 -12.50
CA ALA A 251 -5.88 -1.47 -11.65
C ALA A 251 -5.11 -0.19 -11.97
N ILE A 252 -4.91 0.13 -13.27
CA ILE A 252 -4.27 1.37 -13.71
C ILE A 252 -5.04 2.58 -13.19
N GLN A 253 -6.37 2.61 -13.35
CA GLN A 253 -7.21 3.70 -12.87
C GLN A 253 -7.07 3.92 -11.37
N ASP A 254 -7.08 2.83 -10.57
CA ASP A 254 -6.91 2.94 -9.12
C ASP A 254 -5.54 3.52 -8.76
N PHE A 255 -4.46 3.03 -9.35
CA PHE A 255 -3.11 3.55 -9.08
C PHE A 255 -2.95 5.00 -9.51
N GLU A 256 -3.52 5.40 -10.66
CA GLU A 256 -3.49 6.79 -11.13
C GLU A 256 -4.29 7.72 -10.21
N ILE A 257 -5.46 7.28 -9.70
CA ILE A 257 -6.23 8.04 -8.73
C ILE A 257 -5.42 8.17 -7.43
N GLY A 258 -4.83 7.08 -6.96
CA GLY A 258 -3.96 7.07 -5.78
C GLY A 258 -2.82 8.08 -5.89
N LEU A 259 -2.18 8.18 -7.07
CA LEU A 259 -1.07 9.09 -7.33
C LEU A 259 -1.49 10.58 -7.45
N LYS A 260 -2.77 10.90 -7.59
CA LYS A 260 -3.27 12.30 -7.62
C LYS A 260 -3.40 12.92 -6.24
N HIS A 261 -3.36 12.13 -5.17
CA HIS A 261 -3.40 12.66 -3.82
C HIS A 261 -2.14 13.46 -3.47
N THR A 262 -2.31 14.44 -2.60
CA THR A 262 -1.21 15.19 -1.97
C THR A 262 -0.81 14.52 -0.65
N ASN A 263 0.42 14.71 -0.20
CA ASN A 263 0.93 14.21 1.08
C ASN A 263 0.86 12.68 1.26
N ILE A 264 1.12 11.93 0.18
CA ILE A 264 1.19 10.47 0.21
C ILE A 264 2.43 10.04 1.00
N LYS A 265 2.30 9.06 1.89
CA LYS A 265 3.45 8.43 2.54
C LYS A 265 4.40 7.86 1.50
N ILE A 266 5.71 8.04 1.71
CA ILE A 266 6.77 7.69 0.74
C ILE A 266 6.65 6.22 0.28
N ASP A 267 6.40 5.30 1.21
CA ASP A 267 6.27 3.88 0.89
C ASP A 267 5.06 3.60 -0.02
N ILE A 268 3.91 4.22 0.28
CA ILE A 268 2.69 4.06 -0.51
C ILE A 268 2.87 4.66 -1.91
N LEU A 269 3.51 5.83 -1.99
CA LEU A 269 3.83 6.49 -3.26
C LEU A 269 4.73 5.62 -4.14
N ALA A 270 5.75 5.02 -3.54
CA ALA A 270 6.66 4.11 -4.22
C ALA A 270 5.94 2.86 -4.73
N ASP A 271 5.10 2.23 -3.88
CA ASP A 271 4.32 1.06 -4.27
C ASP A 271 3.30 1.37 -5.38
N LEU A 272 2.59 2.50 -5.32
CA LEU A 272 1.66 2.94 -6.37
C LEU A 272 2.37 3.09 -7.71
N ARG A 273 3.51 3.82 -7.76
CA ARG A 273 4.30 4.02 -8.97
C ARG A 273 4.84 2.71 -9.52
N TYR A 274 5.37 1.85 -8.65
CA TYR A 274 5.92 0.57 -9.07
C TYR A 274 4.86 -0.35 -9.67
N LYS A 275 3.71 -0.47 -9.00
CA LYS A 275 2.59 -1.29 -9.48
C LYS A 275 2.00 -0.74 -10.79
N LEU A 276 1.86 0.57 -10.90
CA LEU A 276 1.42 1.21 -12.14
C LEU A 276 2.38 0.92 -13.29
N ALA A 277 3.67 1.14 -13.09
CA ALA A 277 4.69 0.88 -14.11
C ALA A 277 4.73 -0.60 -14.53
N THR A 278 4.70 -1.52 -13.58
CA THR A 278 4.70 -2.96 -13.88
C THR A 278 3.41 -3.42 -14.54
N THR A 279 2.28 -2.76 -14.27
CA THR A 279 1.02 -3.02 -14.97
C THR A 279 1.08 -2.56 -16.42
N TYR A 280 1.61 -1.37 -16.70
CA TYR A 280 1.85 -0.91 -18.07
C TYR A 280 2.80 -1.84 -18.83
N ILE A 281 3.83 -2.37 -18.17
CA ILE A 281 4.74 -3.36 -18.78
C ILE A 281 3.98 -4.64 -19.16
N LYS A 282 3.10 -5.15 -18.29
CA LYS A 282 2.26 -6.32 -18.58
C LYS A 282 1.35 -6.13 -19.80
N LEU A 283 0.87 -4.91 -20.00
CA LEU A 283 0.06 -4.51 -21.16
C LEU A 283 0.90 -4.12 -22.39
N ASN A 284 2.23 -4.28 -22.32
CA ASN A 284 3.17 -3.88 -23.39
C ASN A 284 3.14 -2.36 -23.69
N GLU A 285 2.69 -1.52 -22.75
CA GLU A 285 2.67 -0.05 -22.84
C GLU A 285 3.95 0.55 -22.24
N ILE A 286 5.11 0.10 -22.73
CA ILE A 286 6.44 0.40 -22.14
C ILE A 286 6.68 1.92 -22.07
N GLY A 287 6.24 2.68 -23.08
CA GLY A 287 6.40 4.14 -23.11
C GLY A 287 5.74 4.83 -21.92
N LYS A 288 4.62 4.30 -21.39
CA LYS A 288 3.94 4.82 -20.20
C LYS A 288 4.63 4.38 -18.89
N ALA A 289 5.23 3.20 -18.88
CA ALA A 289 5.91 2.66 -17.70
C ALA A 289 7.19 3.42 -17.33
N ILE A 290 8.00 3.80 -18.35
CA ILE A 290 9.33 4.39 -18.15
C ILE A 290 9.32 5.68 -17.32
N PRO A 291 8.41 6.65 -17.50
CA PRO A 291 8.37 7.86 -16.68
C PRO A 291 8.19 7.54 -15.18
N HIS A 292 7.32 6.59 -14.84
CA HIS A 292 7.09 6.18 -13.46
C HIS A 292 8.30 5.48 -12.85
N LEU A 293 8.96 4.60 -13.61
CA LEU A 293 10.20 3.94 -13.16
C LEU A 293 11.34 4.94 -12.97
N LYS A 294 11.51 5.90 -13.89
CA LYS A 294 12.53 6.96 -13.76
C LYS A 294 12.31 7.81 -12.51
N GLN A 295 11.05 8.22 -12.28
CA GLN A 295 10.73 9.00 -11.11
C GLN A 295 10.97 8.22 -9.84
N LEU A 296 10.58 6.93 -9.81
CA LEU A 296 10.82 6.06 -8.67
C LEU A 296 12.32 5.83 -8.42
N GLN A 297 13.12 5.67 -9.48
CA GLN A 297 14.59 5.58 -9.38
C GLN A 297 15.22 6.85 -8.78
N ASN A 298 14.68 8.03 -9.12
CA ASN A 298 15.16 9.30 -8.58
C ASN A 298 14.77 9.49 -7.11
N ASP A 299 13.51 9.15 -6.76
CA ASP A 299 12.96 9.35 -5.42
C ASP A 299 13.47 8.29 -4.42
N ASN A 300 13.71 7.06 -4.89
CA ASN A 300 14.17 5.93 -4.09
C ASN A 300 15.10 5.00 -4.91
N PRO A 301 16.41 5.37 -5.01
CA PRO A 301 17.39 4.59 -5.76
C PRO A 301 17.57 3.19 -5.19
N GLY A 302 17.21 2.17 -5.78
CA GLY A 302 17.32 0.79 -5.30
C GLY A 302 16.01 0.20 -4.78
N TYR A 303 14.88 0.89 -5.05
CA TYR A 303 13.58 0.31 -4.77
C TYR A 303 13.34 -0.92 -5.66
N LYS A 304 13.23 -2.08 -5.03
CA LYS A 304 13.01 -3.39 -5.70
C LYS A 304 13.96 -3.58 -6.90
N ASP A 305 13.44 -4.02 -8.04
CA ASP A 305 14.17 -4.27 -9.28
C ASP A 305 14.09 -3.12 -10.31
N VAL A 306 13.72 -1.91 -9.87
CA VAL A 306 13.55 -0.73 -10.73
C VAL A 306 14.77 -0.44 -11.62
N PRO A 307 16.02 -0.47 -11.12
CA PRO A 307 17.20 -0.25 -11.99
C PRO A 307 17.29 -1.26 -13.12
N ILE A 308 16.98 -2.52 -12.84
CA ILE A 308 17.01 -3.62 -13.82
C ILE A 308 15.91 -3.40 -14.87
N LEU A 309 14.69 -3.09 -14.41
CA LEU A 309 13.56 -2.81 -15.30
C LEU A 309 13.84 -1.61 -16.20
N LEU A 310 14.40 -0.53 -15.65
CA LEU A 310 14.77 0.65 -16.44
C LEU A 310 15.79 0.31 -17.52
N GLY A 311 16.88 -0.36 -17.17
CA GLY A 311 17.90 -0.76 -18.13
C GLY A 311 17.30 -1.55 -19.28
N LYS A 312 16.46 -2.55 -18.95
CA LYS A 312 15.79 -3.39 -19.94
C LYS A 312 14.82 -2.62 -20.84
N TYR A 313 13.94 -1.82 -20.25
CA TYR A 313 12.82 -1.23 -20.99
C TYR A 313 13.14 0.09 -21.68
N ILE A 314 14.18 0.84 -21.26
CA ILE A 314 14.68 1.99 -22.02
C ILE A 314 15.18 1.53 -23.39
N GLU A 315 15.96 0.46 -23.43
CA GLU A 315 16.47 -0.11 -24.68
C GLU A 315 15.32 -0.57 -25.60
N LEU A 316 14.32 -1.27 -25.04
CA LEU A 316 13.15 -1.72 -25.78
C LEU A 316 12.30 -0.56 -26.32
N ASN A 317 12.14 0.51 -25.53
CA ASN A 317 11.37 1.67 -25.94
C ASN A 317 12.06 2.50 -27.03
N ALA A 318 13.39 2.46 -27.07
CA ALA A 318 14.17 3.14 -28.11
C ALA A 318 14.07 2.46 -29.48
N ASN A 319 13.72 1.19 -29.53
CA ASN A 319 13.63 0.41 -30.76
C ASN A 319 12.29 -0.34 -30.86
N ARG A 320 11.34 0.25 -31.61
CA ARG A 320 10.02 -0.34 -31.83
C ARG A 320 10.08 -1.73 -32.48
N ASN A 321 11.02 -1.93 -33.41
CA ASN A 321 11.20 -3.23 -34.07
C ASN A 321 11.70 -4.30 -33.09
N LEU A 322 12.58 -3.95 -32.15
CA LEU A 322 13.02 -4.83 -31.07
C LEU A 322 11.86 -5.17 -30.12
N GLN A 323 11.04 -4.18 -29.77
CA GLN A 323 9.83 -4.40 -29.00
C GLN A 323 8.88 -5.37 -29.70
N THR A 324 8.60 -5.18 -30.99
CA THR A 324 7.78 -6.08 -31.80
C THR A 324 8.39 -7.47 -31.88
N PHE A 325 9.71 -7.59 -32.06
CA PHE A 325 10.42 -8.85 -32.08
C PHE A 325 10.20 -9.65 -30.80
N LEU A 326 10.34 -9.02 -29.63
CA LEU A 326 10.28 -9.69 -28.34
C LEU A 326 8.86 -9.87 -27.80
N MET A 327 7.97 -8.88 -28.00
CA MET A 327 6.70 -8.77 -27.30
C MET A 327 5.48 -8.65 -28.23
N GLY A 328 5.68 -8.50 -29.54
CA GLY A 328 4.59 -8.40 -30.51
C GLY A 328 3.77 -9.69 -30.59
N SER A 329 2.54 -9.59 -31.13
CA SER A 329 1.72 -10.76 -31.45
C SER A 329 2.47 -11.70 -32.41
N SER A 330 2.04 -12.97 -32.53
CA SER A 330 2.64 -13.91 -33.52
C SER A 330 2.58 -13.34 -34.93
N ALA A 331 1.49 -12.66 -35.30
CA ALA A 331 1.34 -12.05 -36.60
C ALA A 331 2.33 -10.89 -36.83
N ASP A 332 2.47 -9.99 -35.84
CA ASP A 332 3.42 -8.86 -35.92
C ASP A 332 4.87 -9.33 -35.97
N PHE A 333 5.19 -10.37 -35.17
CA PHE A 333 6.50 -10.97 -35.16
C PHE A 333 6.85 -11.58 -36.54
N VAL A 334 5.94 -12.38 -37.11
CA VAL A 334 6.15 -12.95 -38.46
C VAL A 334 6.26 -11.88 -39.55
N ALA A 335 5.42 -10.82 -39.46
CA ALA A 335 5.50 -9.71 -40.39
C ALA A 335 6.87 -8.98 -40.29
N LEU A 336 7.40 -8.82 -39.10
CA LEU A 336 8.72 -8.26 -38.86
C LEU A 336 9.83 -9.20 -39.42
N CYS A 337 9.76 -10.50 -39.14
CA CYS A 337 10.70 -11.47 -39.65
C CYS A 337 10.73 -11.51 -41.20
N ARG A 338 9.56 -11.42 -41.84
CA ARG A 338 9.46 -11.26 -43.31
C ARG A 338 10.17 -10.03 -43.82
N LYS A 339 9.98 -8.87 -43.16
CA LYS A 339 10.71 -7.63 -43.53
C LYS A 339 12.22 -7.80 -43.40
N ILE A 340 12.69 -8.47 -42.35
CA ILE A 340 14.11 -8.75 -42.16
C ILE A 340 14.63 -9.60 -43.34
N VAL A 341 13.97 -10.72 -43.66
CA VAL A 341 14.37 -11.60 -44.78
C VAL A 341 14.44 -10.83 -46.10
N MET A 342 13.40 -10.02 -46.42
CA MET A 342 13.32 -9.23 -47.65
C MET A 342 14.44 -8.18 -47.78
N THR A 343 15.00 -7.71 -46.64
CA THR A 343 16.04 -6.67 -46.63
C THR A 343 17.44 -7.18 -46.31
N TYR A 344 17.59 -8.42 -45.95
CA TYR A 344 18.85 -8.98 -45.43
C TYR A 344 19.99 -8.95 -46.45
N PHE A 345 19.72 -9.30 -47.69
CA PHE A 345 20.72 -9.32 -48.79
C PHE A 345 20.70 -8.11 -49.68
N GLY A 346 20.12 -7.02 -49.22
CA GLY A 346 20.20 -5.71 -49.89
C GLY A 346 19.57 -5.65 -51.28
N LYS A 347 20.39 -5.85 -52.36
CA LYS A 347 19.94 -5.72 -53.74
C LYS A 347 19.45 -7.05 -54.36
N ALA A 348 19.39 -8.14 -53.60
CA ALA A 348 18.94 -9.44 -54.10
C ALA A 348 17.44 -9.43 -54.37
N LYS A 349 16.99 -10.24 -55.31
CA LYS A 349 15.59 -10.59 -55.48
C LYS A 349 15.28 -11.67 -54.49
N VAL A 350 14.28 -11.45 -53.63
CA VAL A 350 13.90 -12.36 -52.54
C VAL A 350 12.48 -12.85 -52.78
N LYS A 351 12.29 -14.16 -52.78
CA LYS A 351 10.97 -14.80 -52.87
C LYS A 351 10.79 -15.74 -51.68
N ILE A 352 9.91 -15.38 -50.76
CA ILE A 352 9.58 -16.24 -49.62
C ILE A 352 8.77 -17.44 -50.12
N ILE A 353 9.23 -18.67 -49.80
CA ILE A 353 8.65 -19.92 -50.19
C ILE A 353 7.76 -20.51 -49.11
N ASN A 354 8.23 -20.50 -47.84
CA ASN A 354 7.51 -21.08 -46.73
C ASN A 354 7.75 -20.28 -45.44
N ILE A 355 6.76 -20.34 -44.55
CA ILE A 355 6.83 -19.77 -43.21
C ILE A 355 6.23 -20.79 -42.25
N ALA A 356 7.00 -21.24 -41.28
CA ALA A 356 6.59 -22.11 -40.19
C ALA A 356 6.77 -21.38 -38.86
N VAL A 357 5.77 -21.46 -37.96
CA VAL A 357 5.77 -20.79 -36.65
C VAL A 357 5.51 -21.80 -35.56
N ASN A 358 6.35 -21.81 -34.52
CA ASN A 358 6.15 -22.67 -33.36
C ASN A 358 5.75 -21.85 -32.13
N LYS A 359 4.48 -21.92 -31.75
CA LYS A 359 3.90 -21.34 -30.52
C LYS A 359 4.38 -19.93 -30.15
N ALA A 360 4.72 -19.12 -31.14
CA ALA A 360 5.32 -17.78 -30.96
C ALA A 360 6.71 -17.75 -30.31
N GLU A 361 7.38 -18.89 -30.14
CA GLU A 361 8.75 -18.93 -29.60
C GLU A 361 9.79 -18.71 -30.69
N TRP A 362 9.55 -19.25 -31.88
CA TRP A 362 10.42 -19.09 -33.05
C TRP A 362 9.62 -19.17 -34.36
N ALA A 363 10.21 -18.61 -35.39
CA ALA A 363 9.69 -18.69 -36.74
C ALA A 363 10.78 -19.07 -37.71
N ASP A 364 10.48 -20.02 -38.59
CA ASP A 364 11.34 -20.44 -39.70
C ASP A 364 10.79 -19.86 -41.01
N ILE A 365 11.62 -19.14 -41.75
CA ILE A 365 11.27 -18.60 -43.07
C ILE A 365 12.28 -19.12 -44.09
N THR A 366 11.77 -19.79 -45.12
CA THR A 366 12.55 -20.28 -46.26
C THR A 366 12.33 -19.36 -47.45
N ALA A 367 13.42 -18.88 -48.07
CA ALA A 367 13.34 -17.95 -49.18
C ALA A 367 14.37 -18.30 -50.27
N GLU A 368 13.97 -18.19 -51.51
CA GLU A 368 14.87 -18.15 -52.67
C GLU A 368 15.49 -16.74 -52.76
N ILE A 369 16.81 -16.70 -52.75
CA ILE A 369 17.59 -15.48 -52.86
C ILE A 369 18.36 -15.49 -54.15
N ASP A 370 18.04 -14.58 -55.04
CA ASP A 370 18.67 -14.46 -56.35
C ASP A 370 19.50 -13.16 -56.41
N THR A 371 20.76 -13.32 -56.61
CA THR A 371 21.75 -12.21 -56.75
C THR A 371 22.42 -12.30 -58.10
N PHE A 372 23.19 -11.27 -58.49
CA PHE A 372 23.97 -11.30 -59.74
C PHE A 372 25.05 -12.40 -59.79
N LYS A 373 25.42 -12.97 -58.65
CA LYS A 373 26.53 -13.93 -58.52
C LYS A 373 26.11 -15.36 -58.24
N TRP A 374 24.98 -15.50 -57.58
CA TRP A 374 24.46 -16.82 -57.11
C TRP A 374 22.95 -16.77 -56.86
N SER A 375 22.31 -17.91 -56.99
CA SER A 375 20.93 -18.11 -56.58
C SER A 375 20.87 -19.35 -55.68
N ASP A 376 20.21 -19.25 -54.54
CA ASP A 376 20.17 -20.31 -53.56
C ASP A 376 18.92 -20.25 -52.68
N LEU A 377 18.58 -21.38 -52.06
CA LEU A 377 17.54 -21.49 -51.05
C LEU A 377 18.16 -21.25 -49.67
N ILE A 378 17.70 -20.25 -48.97
CA ILE A 378 18.18 -19.89 -47.62
C ILE A 378 17.07 -20.05 -46.59
N MET A 379 17.40 -20.68 -45.48
CA MET A 379 16.50 -20.78 -44.35
C MET A 379 16.91 -19.85 -43.23
N PHE A 380 15.94 -19.07 -42.68
CA PHE A 380 16.11 -18.19 -41.57
C PHE A 380 15.30 -18.74 -40.37
N ARG A 381 15.93 -18.88 -39.22
CA ARG A 381 15.27 -19.15 -37.93
C ARG A 381 15.37 -17.94 -37.01
N PHE A 382 14.23 -17.41 -36.59
CA PHE A 382 14.13 -16.29 -35.67
C PHE A 382 13.69 -16.82 -34.31
N ILE A 383 14.51 -16.61 -33.27
CA ILE A 383 14.31 -17.15 -31.94
C ILE A 383 14.07 -15.96 -30.99
N ARG A 384 12.89 -15.91 -30.33
CA ARG A 384 12.50 -14.82 -29.41
C ARG A 384 13.11 -14.96 -28.03
N THR A 385 13.69 -16.06 -27.67
CA THR A 385 14.26 -16.32 -26.35
C THR A 385 15.42 -15.37 -26.06
N GLN A 386 15.38 -14.73 -24.91
CA GLN A 386 16.45 -13.83 -24.42
C GLN A 386 17.60 -14.57 -23.73
N GLY A 387 17.44 -15.86 -23.49
CA GLY A 387 18.42 -16.70 -22.82
C GLY A 387 19.53 -17.22 -23.74
N SER A 388 20.34 -18.12 -23.22
CA SER A 388 21.39 -18.79 -23.97
C SER A 388 20.82 -19.88 -24.89
N ILE A 389 21.20 -19.87 -26.15
CA ILE A 389 20.80 -20.84 -27.17
C ILE A 389 21.85 -21.93 -27.27
N GLY A 390 21.48 -23.13 -26.85
CA GLY A 390 22.38 -24.28 -26.84
C GLY A 390 22.51 -24.95 -28.21
N GLU A 391 23.53 -25.85 -28.32
CA GLU A 391 23.87 -26.59 -29.52
C GLU A 391 22.70 -27.39 -30.12
N LEU A 392 21.83 -27.96 -29.27
CA LEU A 392 20.69 -28.79 -29.72
C LEU A 392 19.75 -28.03 -30.65
N ILE A 393 19.47 -26.76 -30.38
CA ILE A 393 18.59 -25.92 -31.20
C ILE A 393 19.23 -25.67 -32.57
N VAL A 394 20.55 -25.49 -32.59
CA VAL A 394 21.30 -25.27 -33.85
C VAL A 394 21.43 -26.58 -34.66
N ARG A 395 21.56 -27.73 -33.98
CA ARG A 395 21.52 -29.07 -34.61
C ARG A 395 20.18 -29.37 -35.26
N ASP A 396 19.09 -29.09 -34.56
CA ASP A 396 17.73 -29.20 -35.10
C ASP A 396 17.56 -28.34 -36.35
N PHE A 397 17.97 -27.08 -36.26
CA PHE A 397 17.96 -26.18 -37.42
C PHE A 397 18.77 -26.69 -38.61
N HIS A 398 19.95 -27.26 -38.35
CA HIS A 398 20.80 -27.85 -39.39
C HIS A 398 20.16 -29.11 -40.03
N SER A 399 19.42 -29.90 -39.27
CA SER A 399 18.68 -31.06 -39.83
C SER A 399 17.60 -30.60 -40.79
N HIS A 400 16.82 -29.56 -40.41
CA HIS A 400 15.83 -28.97 -41.32
C HIS A 400 16.45 -28.36 -42.59
N LEU A 401 17.64 -27.71 -42.49
CA LEU A 401 18.36 -27.22 -43.64
C LEU A 401 18.66 -28.33 -44.65
N LYS A 402 19.11 -29.49 -44.17
CA LYS A 402 19.42 -30.66 -45.01
C LYS A 402 18.17 -31.25 -45.69
N GLU A 403 17.07 -31.35 -44.91
CA GLU A 403 15.78 -31.84 -45.43
C GLU A 403 15.27 -30.97 -46.58
N LEU A 404 15.39 -29.63 -46.42
CA LEU A 404 14.98 -28.66 -47.43
C LEU A 404 15.98 -28.49 -48.57
N LYS A 405 17.16 -29.11 -48.47
CA LYS A 405 18.30 -28.92 -49.40
C LYS A 405 18.66 -27.43 -49.56
N ALA A 406 18.52 -26.65 -48.45
CA ALA A 406 18.90 -25.26 -48.44
C ALA A 406 20.44 -25.11 -48.39
N GLY A 407 21.00 -24.22 -49.22
CA GLY A 407 22.45 -24.03 -49.30
C GLY A 407 23.03 -23.26 -48.13
N LYS A 408 22.22 -22.45 -47.43
CA LYS A 408 22.66 -21.67 -46.26
C LYS A 408 21.56 -21.50 -45.22
N GLY A 409 21.97 -21.45 -43.96
CA GLY A 409 21.11 -21.11 -42.82
C GLY A 409 21.52 -19.82 -42.13
N VAL A 410 20.53 -19.08 -41.60
CA VAL A 410 20.77 -17.89 -40.78
C VAL A 410 19.92 -18.02 -39.51
N CYS A 411 20.55 -18.16 -38.37
CA CYS A 411 19.89 -18.33 -37.10
C CYS A 411 20.00 -17.02 -36.26
N ILE A 412 18.89 -16.42 -35.93
CA ILE A 412 18.80 -15.06 -35.38
C ILE A 412 18.15 -15.06 -34.00
N THR A 413 18.81 -14.49 -33.01
CA THR A 413 18.30 -14.37 -31.65
C THR A 413 18.60 -13.02 -31.02
N VAL A 414 17.81 -12.64 -29.99
CA VAL A 414 18.16 -11.54 -29.06
C VAL A 414 19.00 -12.03 -27.89
N GLY A 415 19.16 -13.34 -27.74
CA GLY A 415 20.04 -13.98 -26.75
C GLY A 415 21.47 -14.11 -27.25
N GLN A 416 22.19 -15.03 -26.66
CA GLN A 416 23.56 -15.40 -27.03
C GLN A 416 23.59 -16.90 -27.35
N TYR A 417 24.46 -17.31 -28.26
CA TYR A 417 24.72 -18.73 -28.51
C TYR A 417 25.81 -19.23 -27.55
N THR A 418 25.66 -20.47 -27.07
CA THR A 418 26.73 -21.12 -26.29
C THR A 418 27.97 -21.36 -27.15
N ASP A 419 29.12 -21.54 -26.52
CA ASP A 419 30.37 -21.83 -27.26
C ASP A 419 30.28 -23.16 -28.02
N GLU A 420 29.53 -24.15 -27.52
CA GLU A 420 29.25 -25.41 -28.22
C GLU A 420 28.43 -25.14 -29.48
N ALA A 421 27.40 -24.29 -29.39
CA ALA A 421 26.59 -23.92 -30.56
C ALA A 421 27.44 -23.19 -31.62
N LYS A 422 28.31 -22.27 -31.20
CA LYS A 422 29.24 -21.56 -32.11
C LYS A 422 30.23 -22.51 -32.78
N ARG A 423 30.91 -23.36 -32.00
CA ARG A 423 31.82 -24.40 -32.53
C ARG A 423 31.13 -25.36 -33.51
N TYR A 424 29.87 -25.71 -33.23
CA TYR A 424 29.09 -26.57 -34.11
C TYR A 424 28.90 -25.95 -35.51
N THR A 425 28.82 -24.64 -35.64
CA THR A 425 28.57 -23.92 -36.91
C THR A 425 29.84 -23.57 -37.69
N GLU A 426 31.05 -23.62 -37.10
CA GLU A 426 32.32 -23.19 -37.72
C GLU A 426 32.60 -23.85 -39.08
N ALA A 427 32.28 -25.15 -39.24
CA ALA A 427 32.47 -25.89 -40.49
C ALA A 427 31.17 -26.06 -41.30
N ARG A 428 30.14 -25.26 -41.06
CA ARG A 428 28.81 -25.36 -41.65
C ARG A 428 28.37 -24.01 -42.22
N LEU A 429 27.55 -24.04 -43.26
CA LEU A 429 26.99 -22.82 -43.85
C LEU A 429 25.82 -22.29 -43.03
N ILE A 430 26.08 -22.00 -41.75
CA ILE A 430 25.10 -21.44 -40.81
C ILE A 430 25.68 -20.18 -40.17
N ASP A 431 25.04 -19.06 -40.43
CA ASP A 431 25.38 -17.78 -39.75
C ASP A 431 24.57 -17.67 -38.44
N LEU A 432 25.25 -17.35 -37.35
CA LEU A 432 24.64 -17.05 -36.09
C LEU A 432 24.60 -15.51 -35.87
N ILE A 433 23.41 -14.99 -35.63
CA ILE A 433 23.16 -13.56 -35.39
C ILE A 433 22.68 -13.40 -33.92
N GLU A 434 23.50 -12.76 -33.13
CA GLU A 434 23.23 -12.41 -31.73
C GLU A 434 22.66 -11.00 -31.61
N LYS A 435 22.33 -10.57 -30.37
CA LYS A 435 21.62 -9.35 -30.00
C LYS A 435 22.17 -8.11 -30.73
N ASP A 436 23.47 -7.82 -30.67
CA ASP A 436 24.04 -6.58 -31.18
C ASP A 436 23.86 -6.44 -32.69
N ARG A 437 24.10 -7.54 -33.42
CA ARG A 437 23.92 -7.59 -34.85
C ARG A 437 22.45 -7.54 -35.27
N LEU A 438 21.57 -8.22 -34.50
CA LEU A 438 20.11 -8.10 -34.69
C LEU A 438 19.63 -6.67 -34.48
N GLN A 439 20.08 -5.97 -33.44
CA GLN A 439 19.74 -4.60 -33.19
C GLN A 439 20.16 -3.66 -34.33
N ALA A 440 21.37 -3.87 -34.87
CA ALA A 440 21.82 -3.12 -36.03
C ALA A 440 20.93 -3.36 -37.27
N ILE A 441 20.44 -4.59 -37.46
CA ILE A 441 19.48 -4.93 -38.53
C ILE A 441 18.16 -4.21 -38.28
N LEU A 442 17.60 -4.28 -37.06
CA LEU A 442 16.30 -3.71 -36.70
C LEU A 442 16.29 -2.17 -36.75
N ASN A 443 17.40 -1.51 -36.36
CA ASN A 443 17.51 -0.05 -36.43
C ASN A 443 17.47 0.48 -37.88
N ASN A 444 17.99 -0.29 -38.82
CA ASN A 444 18.05 0.10 -40.24
C ASN A 444 16.88 -0.46 -41.08
N LEU A 445 15.98 -1.23 -40.47
CA LEU A 445 14.98 -1.99 -41.18
C LEU A 445 13.98 -1.12 -41.96
N ASP A 446 13.44 -0.09 -41.30
CA ASP A 446 12.42 0.78 -41.93
C ASP A 446 12.98 1.60 -43.07
N ALA A 447 14.22 2.10 -42.94
CA ALA A 447 14.91 2.82 -44.03
C ALA A 447 15.17 1.90 -45.23
N LYS A 448 15.63 0.67 -45.00
CA LYS A 448 15.84 -0.33 -46.05
C LYS A 448 14.56 -0.75 -46.75
N THR A 449 13.47 -0.96 -45.99
CA THR A 449 12.12 -1.30 -46.50
C THR A 449 11.60 -0.22 -47.41
N ALA A 450 11.70 1.07 -46.97
CA ALA A 450 11.31 2.22 -47.80
C ALA A 450 12.15 2.36 -49.10
N ALA A 451 13.42 2.01 -49.06
CA ALA A 451 14.29 2.01 -50.24
C ALA A 451 13.95 0.89 -51.26
N ILE A 452 13.46 -0.26 -50.81
CA ILE A 452 13.01 -1.36 -51.69
C ILE A 452 11.68 -1.02 -52.32
N ALA A 453 10.72 -0.40 -51.58
CA ALA A 453 9.39 -0.04 -52.09
C ALA A 453 9.43 1.08 -53.15
N LYS A 454 10.52 1.83 -53.26
CA LYS A 454 10.75 2.88 -54.28
C LYS A 454 11.37 2.39 -55.56
N LYS A 455 11.75 1.13 -55.61
CA LYS A 455 12.26 0.44 -56.84
C LYS A 455 11.23 -0.47 -57.46
#